data_566e183850402683ab1023a9f657c161
#
_entry.id   566e183850402683ab1023a9f657c161
#
_cell.length_a   1.000
_cell.length_b   1.000
_cell.length_c   1.000
_cell.angle_alpha   90.00
_cell.angle_beta   90.00
_cell.angle_gamma   90.00
#
_symmetry.space_group_name_H-M   'P 1'
#
loop_
_entity.id
_entity.type
_entity.pdbx_description
1 polymer ?
#
loop_
_entity_poly.entity_id
_entity_poly.type
_entity_poly.pdbx_seq_one_letter_code
_entity_poly.pdbx_strand_id
1 'polypeptide(L)'
;TPGDRVFVGEIEWSNPKINPEGKVIEVVGKDEGVDIDVITIAREYNLPMKFSKKTMEEAKSILDEIPEEEIAKREDFRSKNVFTIDPDDAKDFDDALSIEKFENGNYEIGIHIADVSHYVKQDSSLDKEALERGNSVYLVGGVIPMLPEELSNGICSLVPYKDRLTYSVVVEMSPRGKVLNYRIVKTVINSKRRFTYDDAQKVIETGAGDLAAEITTLNKIAVTLRAKRMKSGSIEFGSDEVKFVVGSGGEILGVQRKELKESNKLVEEFMLLANRIVAE
;
A
#
# COMPACT_ATOMS: atom_id res chain seq x y z
N THR A 1 33.56 18.24 -7.28
CA THR A 1 34.74 17.97 -8.15
C THR A 1 34.25 17.84 -9.60
N PRO A 2 35.14 18.02 -10.61
CA PRO A 2 34.73 17.75 -12.00
C PRO A 2 34.14 16.35 -12.15
N GLY A 3 32.94 16.26 -12.78
CA GLY A 3 32.18 15.03 -12.94
C GLY A 3 31.12 14.79 -11.86
N ASP A 4 31.02 15.63 -10.84
CA ASP A 4 29.93 15.56 -9.90
C ASP A 4 28.64 16.18 -10.52
N ARG A 5 27.48 15.48 -10.40
CA ARG A 5 26.18 16.09 -10.63
C ARG A 5 25.84 16.98 -9.42
N VAL A 6 25.37 18.19 -9.70
CA VAL A 6 25.07 19.19 -8.67
C VAL A 6 23.72 19.85 -8.96
N PHE A 7 23.01 20.24 -7.90
CA PHE A 7 21.91 21.19 -8.03
C PHE A 7 22.44 22.60 -7.90
N VAL A 8 22.05 23.45 -8.87
CA VAL A 8 22.44 24.85 -8.93
C VAL A 8 21.20 25.70 -8.75
N GLY A 9 21.23 26.63 -7.83
CA GLY A 9 20.21 27.65 -7.64
C GLY A 9 20.77 29.04 -7.76
N GLU A 10 19.96 30.06 -7.50
CA GLU A 10 20.35 31.47 -7.63
C GLU A 10 21.00 31.71 -9.01
N ILE A 11 20.32 31.21 -10.10
CA ILE A 11 20.86 31.26 -11.44
C ILE A 11 20.72 32.69 -11.98
N GLU A 12 21.86 33.32 -12.31
CA GLU A 12 21.91 34.60 -13.01
C GLU A 12 22.32 34.40 -14.48
N TRP A 13 21.43 34.81 -15.38
CA TRP A 13 21.66 34.75 -16.83
C TRP A 13 21.24 36.05 -17.49
N SER A 14 21.96 37.11 -17.20
CA SER A 14 21.66 38.47 -17.70
C SER A 14 22.02 38.68 -19.16
N ASN A 15 22.96 37.88 -19.72
CA ASN A 15 23.39 37.98 -21.10
C ASN A 15 23.45 36.61 -21.77
N PRO A 16 22.62 36.37 -22.83
CA PRO A 16 22.57 35.06 -23.51
C PRO A 16 23.87 34.66 -24.24
N LYS A 17 24.82 35.57 -24.37
CA LYS A 17 26.11 35.31 -25.02
C LYS A 17 27.21 34.79 -24.07
N ILE A 18 26.93 34.77 -22.78
CA ILE A 18 27.84 34.23 -21.75
C ILE A 18 27.11 33.09 -21.01
N ASN A 19 27.92 32.19 -20.44
CA ASN A 19 27.34 31.08 -19.66
C ASN A 19 26.62 31.62 -18.44
N PRO A 20 25.50 30.95 -18.01
CA PRO A 20 24.84 31.28 -16.76
C PRO A 20 25.79 31.03 -15.57
N GLU A 21 25.69 31.88 -14.55
CA GLU A 21 26.33 31.68 -13.27
C GLU A 21 25.27 31.24 -12.25
N GLY A 22 25.65 30.41 -11.29
CA GLY A 22 24.74 29.97 -10.23
C GLY A 22 25.51 29.37 -9.06
N LYS A 23 24.83 29.28 -7.94
CA LYS A 23 25.38 28.73 -6.71
C LYS A 23 25.07 27.24 -6.60
N VAL A 24 26.07 26.41 -6.38
CA VAL A 24 25.87 24.99 -6.06
C VAL A 24 25.18 24.88 -4.70
N ILE A 25 23.93 24.35 -4.70
CA ILE A 25 23.13 24.17 -3.50
C ILE A 25 23.41 22.80 -2.88
N GLU A 26 23.54 21.77 -3.73
CA GLU A 26 23.72 20.40 -3.29
C GLU A 26 24.59 19.63 -4.29
N VAL A 27 25.44 18.77 -3.79
CA VAL A 27 26.21 17.82 -4.60
C VAL A 27 25.53 16.47 -4.51
N VAL A 28 25.03 15.96 -5.64
CA VAL A 28 24.30 14.69 -5.71
C VAL A 28 25.26 13.49 -5.69
N GLY A 29 26.43 13.65 -6.33
CA GLY A 29 27.46 12.61 -6.40
C GLY A 29 28.02 12.42 -7.80
N LYS A 30 28.87 11.41 -7.96
CA LYS A 30 29.43 11.04 -9.25
C LYS A 30 28.48 10.14 -10.02
N ASP A 31 28.47 10.35 -11.32
CA ASP A 31 27.53 9.84 -12.29
C ASP A 31 27.70 8.33 -12.56
N GLU A 32 27.07 7.47 -11.72
CA GLU A 32 26.84 6.07 -12.13
C GLU A 32 25.71 5.45 -11.30
N GLY A 33 24.55 5.19 -11.94
CA GLY A 33 23.47 4.34 -11.42
C GLY A 33 22.09 4.98 -11.37
N VAL A 34 21.06 4.12 -11.28
CA VAL A 34 19.62 4.47 -11.20
C VAL A 34 19.33 5.42 -10.04
N ASP A 35 20.06 5.34 -8.94
CA ASP A 35 19.84 6.18 -7.76
C ASP A 35 19.99 7.68 -8.06
N ILE A 36 20.94 8.05 -8.93
CA ILE A 36 21.19 9.46 -9.27
C ILE A 36 20.09 10.01 -10.18
N ASP A 37 19.61 9.20 -11.12
CA ASP A 37 18.51 9.59 -12.00
C ASP A 37 17.21 9.74 -11.22
N VAL A 38 16.95 8.82 -10.27
CA VAL A 38 15.81 8.88 -9.35
C VAL A 38 15.85 10.14 -8.49
N ILE A 39 17.02 10.47 -7.92
CA ILE A 39 17.23 11.71 -7.14
C ILE A 39 16.99 12.94 -8.01
N THR A 40 17.50 12.93 -9.25
CA THR A 40 17.35 14.04 -10.20
C THR A 40 15.88 14.27 -10.53
N ILE A 41 15.15 13.20 -10.89
CA ILE A 41 13.72 13.25 -11.18
C ILE A 41 12.93 13.72 -9.95
N ALA A 42 13.21 13.16 -8.77
CA ALA A 42 12.54 13.56 -7.54
C ALA A 42 12.70 15.07 -7.26
N ARG A 43 13.87 15.62 -7.52
CA ARG A 43 14.13 17.05 -7.37
C ARG A 43 13.46 17.90 -8.44
N GLU A 44 13.47 17.47 -9.70
CA GLU A 44 12.77 18.16 -10.80
C GLU A 44 11.29 18.34 -10.50
N TYR A 45 10.66 17.32 -9.89
CA TYR A 45 9.28 17.36 -9.46
C TYR A 45 9.06 17.89 -8.03
N ASN A 46 10.11 18.43 -7.38
CA ASN A 46 10.08 18.93 -6.01
C ASN A 46 9.57 17.91 -4.98
N LEU A 47 9.87 16.63 -5.18
CA LEU A 47 9.45 15.59 -4.24
C LEU A 47 10.29 15.66 -2.95
N PRO A 48 9.68 15.61 -1.76
CA PRO A 48 10.36 15.68 -0.48
C PRO A 48 11.05 14.36 -0.14
N MET A 49 12.32 14.22 -0.48
CA MET A 49 13.08 12.97 -0.32
C MET A 49 13.42 12.60 1.13
N LYS A 50 13.46 13.57 2.03
CA LYS A 50 13.82 13.35 3.45
C LYS A 50 12.71 13.86 4.34
N PHE A 51 12.46 13.15 5.42
CA PHE A 51 11.58 13.62 6.49
C PHE A 51 12.29 14.64 7.37
N SER A 52 11.51 15.56 7.96
CA SER A 52 12.04 16.48 8.94
C SER A 52 12.53 15.72 10.18
N LYS A 53 13.52 16.30 10.87
CA LYS A 53 14.05 15.71 12.10
C LYS A 53 12.95 15.49 13.13
N LYS A 54 12.01 16.44 13.27
CA LYS A 54 10.91 16.39 14.20
C LYS A 54 9.94 15.25 13.90
N THR A 55 9.61 15.03 12.62
CA THR A 55 8.78 13.92 12.16
C THR A 55 9.43 12.58 12.44
N MET A 56 10.74 12.46 12.21
CA MET A 56 11.48 11.22 12.50
C MET A 56 11.60 10.94 14.00
N GLU A 57 11.76 11.96 14.83
CA GLU A 57 11.76 11.82 16.29
C GLU A 57 10.38 11.37 16.79
N GLU A 58 9.31 11.93 16.26
CA GLU A 58 7.95 11.53 16.57
C GLU A 58 7.68 10.07 16.14
N ALA A 59 8.03 9.69 14.91
CA ALA A 59 7.87 8.32 14.42
C ALA A 59 8.57 7.29 15.31
N LYS A 60 9.80 7.57 15.72
CA LYS A 60 10.60 6.69 16.61
C LYS A 60 10.08 6.62 18.02
N SER A 61 9.29 7.59 18.47
CA SER A 61 8.68 7.59 19.82
C SER A 61 7.46 6.70 19.93
N ILE A 62 6.89 6.27 18.80
CA ILE A 62 5.70 5.40 18.76
C ILE A 62 6.14 3.97 19.06
N LEU A 63 5.50 3.36 20.06
CA LEU A 63 5.81 1.98 20.47
C LEU A 63 5.09 0.97 19.56
N ASP A 64 5.76 -0.12 19.22
CA ASP A 64 5.17 -1.26 18.46
C ASP A 64 4.23 -2.10 19.34
N GLU A 65 4.28 -1.92 20.65
CA GLU A 65 3.43 -2.62 21.60
C GLU A 65 2.05 -1.96 21.69
N ILE A 66 1.00 -2.76 21.52
CA ILE A 66 -0.38 -2.31 21.61
C ILE A 66 -0.85 -2.49 23.06
N PRO A 67 -1.27 -1.42 23.77
CA PRO A 67 -1.76 -1.53 25.13
C PRO A 67 -3.03 -2.41 25.21
N GLU A 68 -3.13 -3.24 26.24
CA GLU A 68 -4.30 -4.09 26.50
C GLU A 68 -5.61 -3.28 26.57
N GLU A 69 -5.55 -2.07 27.11
CA GLU A 69 -6.70 -1.16 27.16
C GLU A 69 -7.19 -0.73 25.77
N GLU A 70 -6.30 -0.68 24.79
CA GLU A 70 -6.67 -0.36 23.40
C GLU A 70 -7.25 -1.60 22.71
N ILE A 71 -6.68 -2.77 22.96
CA ILE A 71 -7.21 -4.05 22.48
C ILE A 71 -8.65 -4.26 22.99
N ALA A 72 -8.89 -4.01 24.27
CA ALA A 72 -10.21 -4.18 24.90
C ALA A 72 -11.33 -3.28 24.32
N LYS A 73 -10.98 -2.20 23.61
CA LYS A 73 -11.93 -1.31 22.96
C LYS A 73 -12.30 -1.73 21.53
N ARG A 74 -11.68 -2.79 21.01
CA ARG A 74 -11.78 -3.21 19.61
C ARG A 74 -12.42 -4.59 19.49
N GLU A 75 -13.05 -4.87 18.35
CA GLU A 75 -13.44 -6.25 18.03
C GLU A 75 -12.19 -7.09 17.78
N ASP A 76 -12.12 -8.27 18.39
CA ASP A 76 -10.97 -9.16 18.31
C ASP A 76 -11.11 -10.16 17.14
N PHE A 77 -10.30 -9.95 16.11
CA PHE A 77 -10.19 -10.82 14.93
C PHE A 77 -8.91 -11.66 14.92
N ARG A 78 -8.13 -11.67 16.01
CA ARG A 78 -6.84 -12.37 16.06
C ARG A 78 -6.94 -13.89 15.90
N SER A 79 -8.08 -14.47 16.26
CA SER A 79 -8.32 -15.91 16.11
C SER A 79 -8.79 -16.30 14.70
N LYS A 80 -9.21 -15.34 13.87
CA LYS A 80 -9.70 -15.59 12.51
C LYS A 80 -8.58 -15.77 11.50
N ASN A 81 -8.91 -16.43 10.38
CA ASN A 81 -7.99 -16.57 9.24
C ASN A 81 -7.92 -15.26 8.46
N VAL A 82 -7.15 -14.31 8.99
CA VAL A 82 -6.84 -13.03 8.31
C VAL A 82 -5.57 -13.20 7.50
N PHE A 83 -5.53 -12.65 6.29
CA PHE A 83 -4.36 -12.70 5.41
C PHE A 83 -4.29 -11.49 4.48
N THR A 84 -3.10 -11.18 3.98
CA THR A 84 -2.85 -10.13 3.00
C THR A 84 -2.49 -10.72 1.64
N ILE A 85 -2.72 -9.96 0.55
CA ILE A 85 -2.34 -10.33 -0.83
C ILE A 85 -1.72 -9.09 -1.48
N ASP A 86 -0.40 -9.11 -1.68
CA ASP A 86 0.39 -7.94 -2.04
C ASP A 86 1.40 -8.23 -3.15
N PRO A 87 2.01 -7.19 -3.76
CA PRO A 87 3.16 -7.35 -4.64
C PRO A 87 4.32 -8.07 -3.93
N ASP A 88 5.18 -8.76 -4.68
CA ASP A 88 6.30 -9.53 -4.13
C ASP A 88 7.27 -8.66 -3.31
N ASP A 89 7.53 -7.47 -3.80
CA ASP A 89 8.45 -6.47 -3.25
C ASP A 89 7.82 -5.52 -2.20
N ALA A 90 6.50 -5.64 -1.92
CA ALA A 90 5.82 -4.82 -0.91
C ALA A 90 6.28 -5.16 0.52
N LYS A 91 6.36 -4.13 1.36
CA LYS A 91 6.64 -4.20 2.80
C LYS A 91 5.54 -3.52 3.64
N ASP A 92 4.76 -2.69 3.01
CA ASP A 92 3.66 -1.89 3.52
C ASP A 92 2.34 -2.60 3.20
N PHE A 93 1.94 -3.54 4.05
CA PHE A 93 0.68 -4.29 3.90
C PHE A 93 -0.45 -3.48 4.52
N ASP A 94 -1.15 -2.71 3.70
CA ASP A 94 -2.15 -1.76 4.16
C ASP A 94 -3.53 -2.38 4.36
N ASP A 95 -3.83 -3.48 3.65
CA ASP A 95 -5.12 -4.17 3.71
C ASP A 95 -4.99 -5.68 3.91
N ALA A 96 -5.98 -6.25 4.56
CA ALA A 96 -6.11 -7.68 4.78
C ALA A 96 -7.56 -8.13 4.64
N LEU A 97 -7.75 -9.39 4.30
CA LEU A 97 -9.05 -10.01 4.15
C LEU A 97 -9.23 -11.17 5.12
N SER A 98 -10.47 -11.39 5.54
CA SER A 98 -10.89 -12.61 6.23
C SER A 98 -12.25 -13.05 5.73
N ILE A 99 -12.53 -14.34 5.82
CA ILE A 99 -13.85 -14.90 5.51
C ILE A 99 -14.16 -16.07 6.43
N GLU A 100 -15.37 -16.08 6.93
CA GLU A 100 -15.94 -17.18 7.72
C GLU A 100 -17.32 -17.52 7.23
N LYS A 101 -17.64 -18.81 7.17
CA LYS A 101 -18.97 -19.27 6.75
C LYS A 101 -19.86 -19.50 7.96
N PHE A 102 -21.03 -18.86 7.96
CA PHE A 102 -22.06 -19.10 8.98
C PHE A 102 -22.85 -20.37 8.75
N GLU A 103 -23.51 -20.87 9.78
CA GLU A 103 -24.39 -22.06 9.71
C GLU A 103 -25.55 -21.86 8.74
N ASN A 104 -26.06 -20.65 8.57
CA ASN A 104 -27.10 -20.29 7.61
C ASN A 104 -26.64 -20.27 6.15
N GLY A 105 -25.33 -20.55 5.90
CA GLY A 105 -24.70 -20.58 4.59
C GLY A 105 -24.23 -19.22 4.07
N ASN A 106 -24.49 -18.13 4.78
CA ASN A 106 -23.92 -16.82 4.50
C ASN A 106 -22.45 -16.77 4.91
N TYR A 107 -21.77 -15.69 4.54
CA TYR A 107 -20.37 -15.42 4.90
C TYR A 107 -20.26 -14.15 5.71
N GLU A 108 -19.43 -14.15 6.75
CA GLU A 108 -18.85 -12.95 7.31
C GLU A 108 -17.52 -12.67 6.58
N ILE A 109 -17.41 -11.52 5.98
CA ILE A 109 -16.19 -11.07 5.27
C ILE A 109 -15.68 -9.85 5.98
N GLY A 110 -14.42 -9.92 6.45
CA GLY A 110 -13.70 -8.78 7.01
C GLY A 110 -12.79 -8.17 5.94
N ILE A 111 -12.88 -6.87 5.78
CA ILE A 111 -11.98 -6.05 4.99
C ILE A 111 -11.30 -5.12 5.98
N HIS A 112 -10.03 -5.39 6.27
CA HIS A 112 -9.28 -4.78 7.35
C HIS A 112 -8.25 -3.82 6.78
N ILE A 113 -8.33 -2.54 7.14
CA ILE A 113 -7.38 -1.50 6.70
C ILE A 113 -6.55 -1.07 7.91
N ALA A 114 -5.25 -0.91 7.75
CA ALA A 114 -4.36 -0.44 8.80
C ALA A 114 -4.89 0.86 9.46
N ASP A 115 -5.06 0.87 10.79
CA ASP A 115 -5.55 2.05 11.52
C ASP A 115 -4.42 3.05 11.75
N VAL A 116 -3.92 3.64 10.65
CA VAL A 116 -2.85 4.65 10.67
C VAL A 116 -3.22 5.83 11.55
N SER A 117 -4.51 6.20 11.62
CA SER A 117 -5.02 7.30 12.42
C SER A 117 -4.89 7.07 13.93
N HIS A 118 -4.70 5.82 14.36
CA HIS A 118 -4.36 5.53 15.75
C HIS A 118 -2.97 6.07 16.12
N TYR A 119 -2.03 6.00 15.22
CA TYR A 119 -0.63 6.38 15.43
C TYR A 119 -0.35 7.81 15.01
N VAL A 120 -0.84 8.23 13.84
CA VAL A 120 -0.69 9.59 13.32
C VAL A 120 -1.81 10.47 13.87
N LYS A 121 -1.47 11.32 14.85
CA LYS A 121 -2.44 12.20 15.49
C LYS A 121 -2.62 13.48 14.70
N GLN A 122 -3.85 13.99 14.65
CA GLN A 122 -4.18 15.24 13.99
C GLN A 122 -3.27 16.37 14.50
N ASP A 123 -2.81 17.22 13.59
CA ASP A 123 -1.92 18.36 13.84
C ASP A 123 -0.53 18.02 14.38
N SER A 124 -0.16 16.73 14.46
CA SER A 124 1.17 16.28 14.81
C SER A 124 2.20 16.63 13.70
N SER A 125 3.49 16.39 13.94
CA SER A 125 4.50 16.59 12.91
C SER A 125 4.38 15.57 11.79
N LEU A 126 4.03 14.33 12.13
CA LEU A 126 3.71 13.26 11.18
C LEU A 126 2.54 13.64 10.28
N ASP A 127 1.43 14.09 10.88
CA ASP A 127 0.22 14.47 10.13
C ASP A 127 0.48 15.62 9.17
N LYS A 128 1.15 16.68 9.63
CA LYS A 128 1.48 17.85 8.80
C LYS A 128 2.37 17.50 7.61
N GLU A 129 3.40 16.70 7.86
CA GLU A 129 4.30 16.29 6.79
C GLU A 129 3.66 15.29 5.84
N ALA A 130 2.81 14.37 6.34
CA ALA A 130 2.02 13.48 5.51
C ALA A 130 1.04 14.24 4.61
N LEU A 131 0.37 15.26 5.14
CA LEU A 131 -0.52 16.14 4.38
C LEU A 131 0.23 16.90 3.29
N GLU A 132 1.44 17.41 3.58
CA GLU A 132 2.28 18.10 2.61
C GLU A 132 2.74 17.17 1.49
N ARG A 133 3.11 15.92 1.81
CA ARG A 133 3.50 14.90 0.84
C ARG A 133 2.33 14.42 -0.02
N GLY A 134 1.15 14.26 0.58
CA GLY A 134 -0.09 13.87 -0.06
C GLY A 134 -0.23 12.38 -0.40
N ASN A 135 0.86 11.73 -0.84
CA ASN A 135 0.92 10.30 -1.18
C ASN A 135 2.36 9.76 -1.12
N SER A 136 2.51 8.45 -1.22
CA SER A 136 3.79 7.82 -1.54
C SER A 136 4.03 7.85 -3.04
N VAL A 137 5.28 8.08 -3.46
CA VAL A 137 5.69 8.10 -4.87
C VAL A 137 6.60 6.92 -5.15
N TYR A 138 6.15 6.02 -6.02
CA TYR A 138 6.89 4.84 -6.40
C TYR A 138 7.71 5.13 -7.66
N LEU A 139 9.03 5.01 -7.54
CA LEU A 139 9.99 5.23 -8.61
C LEU A 139 10.69 3.91 -8.96
N VAL A 140 11.37 3.87 -10.09
CA VAL A 140 12.18 2.70 -10.45
C VAL A 140 13.30 2.53 -9.43
N GLY A 141 13.29 1.41 -8.71
CA GLY A 141 14.30 1.09 -7.70
C GLY A 141 14.10 1.73 -6.32
N GLY A 142 13.02 2.49 -6.08
CA GLY A 142 12.78 3.09 -4.77
C GLY A 142 11.39 3.66 -4.56
N VAL A 143 11.12 4.05 -3.34
CA VAL A 143 9.88 4.74 -2.96
C VAL A 143 10.20 5.99 -2.14
N ILE A 144 9.48 7.08 -2.39
CA ILE A 144 9.46 8.25 -1.53
C ILE A 144 8.16 8.15 -0.73
N PRO A 145 8.19 7.67 0.52
CA PRO A 145 6.99 7.34 1.25
C PRO A 145 6.30 8.58 1.83
N MET A 146 4.97 8.52 1.94
CA MET A 146 4.17 9.56 2.61
C MET A 146 4.42 9.59 4.12
N LEU A 147 4.64 8.44 4.73
CA LEU A 147 4.95 8.28 6.14
C LEU A 147 6.34 7.63 6.31
N PRO A 148 7.07 7.90 7.42
CA PRO A 148 8.31 7.19 7.72
C PRO A 148 8.16 5.68 7.69
N GLU A 149 9.19 4.95 7.27
CA GLU A 149 9.15 3.49 7.16
C GLU A 149 8.90 2.78 8.50
N GLU A 150 9.24 3.40 9.61
CA GLU A 150 8.89 2.94 10.95
C GLU A 150 7.39 2.74 11.13
N LEU A 151 6.57 3.55 10.44
CA LEU A 151 5.13 3.41 10.42
C LEU A 151 4.70 2.53 9.25
N SER A 152 5.00 2.92 8.00
CA SER A 152 4.45 2.28 6.81
C SER A 152 4.87 0.82 6.66
N ASN A 153 6.16 0.51 6.84
CA ASN A 153 6.70 -0.86 6.75
C ASN A 153 6.72 -1.58 8.11
N GLY A 154 6.53 -0.83 9.21
CA GLY A 154 6.64 -1.28 10.59
C GLY A 154 5.28 -1.48 11.25
N ILE A 155 4.93 -0.52 12.11
CA ILE A 155 3.82 -0.66 13.06
C ILE A 155 2.44 -0.68 12.39
N CYS A 156 2.27 -0.01 11.24
CA CYS A 156 1.03 0.00 10.48
C CYS A 156 0.93 -1.20 9.53
N SER A 157 2.05 -1.77 9.08
CA SER A 157 2.03 -2.89 8.14
C SER A 157 1.43 -4.15 8.78
N LEU A 158 0.43 -4.74 8.12
CA LEU A 158 -0.32 -5.91 8.59
C LEU A 158 0.48 -7.22 8.41
N VAL A 159 1.73 -7.20 8.88
CA VAL A 159 2.68 -8.32 8.79
C VAL A 159 2.15 -9.57 9.47
N PRO A 160 2.49 -10.78 8.96
CA PRO A 160 2.06 -12.04 9.56
C PRO A 160 2.54 -12.21 11.00
N TYR A 161 1.69 -12.85 11.82
CA TYR A 161 1.98 -13.27 13.20
C TYR A 161 2.24 -12.13 14.18
N LYS A 162 1.81 -10.91 13.85
CA LYS A 162 1.81 -9.78 14.78
C LYS A 162 0.40 -9.23 14.94
N ASP A 163 0.09 -8.79 16.15
CA ASP A 163 -1.13 -8.06 16.41
C ASP A 163 -1.04 -6.68 15.78
N ARG A 164 -2.09 -6.29 15.03
CA ARG A 164 -2.17 -5.02 14.32
C ARG A 164 -3.53 -4.38 14.51
N LEU A 165 -3.53 -3.06 14.65
CA LEU A 165 -4.75 -2.28 14.75
C LEU A 165 -5.27 -1.97 13.36
N THR A 166 -6.57 -2.24 13.17
CA THR A 166 -7.23 -2.00 11.90
C THR A 166 -8.56 -1.28 12.08
N TYR A 167 -8.97 -0.58 11.03
CA TYR A 167 -10.32 -0.10 10.82
C TYR A 167 -10.97 -1.03 9.80
N SER A 168 -12.04 -1.69 10.16
CA SER A 168 -12.56 -2.81 9.38
C SER A 168 -13.98 -2.59 8.94
N VAL A 169 -14.25 -2.94 7.68
CA VAL A 169 -15.60 -3.13 7.16
C VAL A 169 -15.91 -4.61 7.23
N VAL A 170 -16.84 -4.99 8.10
CA VAL A 170 -17.27 -6.38 8.28
C VAL A 170 -18.64 -6.55 7.66
N VAL A 171 -18.75 -7.43 6.67
CA VAL A 171 -19.94 -7.59 5.83
C VAL A 171 -20.52 -8.99 5.99
N GLU A 172 -21.81 -9.08 6.32
CA GLU A 172 -22.57 -10.32 6.11
C GLU A 172 -23.03 -10.38 4.65
N MET A 173 -22.62 -11.42 3.95
CA MET A 173 -22.86 -11.58 2.53
C MET A 173 -23.47 -12.95 2.20
N SER A 174 -24.47 -12.96 1.34
CA SER A 174 -25.00 -14.21 0.80
C SER A 174 -24.03 -14.87 -0.18
N PRO A 175 -24.11 -16.19 -0.44
CA PRO A 175 -23.30 -16.88 -1.44
C PRO A 175 -23.40 -16.30 -2.86
N ARG A 176 -24.43 -15.51 -3.13
CA ARG A 176 -24.65 -14.82 -4.42
C ARG A 176 -24.08 -13.40 -4.43
N GLY A 177 -23.23 -13.04 -3.48
CA GLY A 177 -22.61 -11.71 -3.40
C GLY A 177 -23.61 -10.57 -3.17
N LYS A 178 -24.69 -10.82 -2.39
CA LYS A 178 -25.59 -9.77 -1.91
C LYS A 178 -25.20 -9.41 -0.49
N VAL A 179 -24.88 -8.14 -0.25
CA VAL A 179 -24.69 -7.58 1.09
C VAL A 179 -26.04 -7.65 1.81
N LEU A 180 -26.05 -8.28 2.98
CA LEU A 180 -27.24 -8.44 3.83
C LEU A 180 -27.17 -7.47 5.02
N ASN A 181 -26.00 -7.33 5.59
CA ASN A 181 -25.72 -6.43 6.70
C ASN A 181 -24.24 -6.04 6.68
N TYR A 182 -23.87 -4.93 7.34
CA TYR A 182 -22.48 -4.54 7.52
C TYR A 182 -22.30 -3.73 8.79
N ARG A 183 -21.05 -3.66 9.26
CA ARG A 183 -20.61 -2.75 10.32
C ARG A 183 -19.22 -2.24 10.03
N ILE A 184 -18.96 -1.01 10.45
CA ILE A 184 -17.66 -0.36 10.33
C ILE A 184 -17.13 -0.20 11.75
N VAL A 185 -16.04 -0.88 12.08
CA VAL A 185 -15.54 -1.02 13.45
C VAL A 185 -14.03 -0.97 13.52
N LYS A 186 -13.52 -0.53 14.65
CA LYS A 186 -12.10 -0.71 14.99
C LYS A 186 -11.87 -2.14 15.45
N THR A 187 -10.86 -2.77 14.88
CA THR A 187 -10.53 -4.16 15.18
C THR A 187 -9.07 -4.32 15.56
N VAL A 188 -8.73 -5.44 16.18
CA VAL A 188 -7.38 -5.96 16.30
C VAL A 188 -7.31 -7.27 15.53
N ILE A 189 -6.34 -7.39 14.64
CA ILE A 189 -6.12 -8.58 13.82
C ILE A 189 -4.75 -9.20 14.11
N ASN A 190 -4.61 -10.46 13.71
CA ASN A 190 -3.31 -11.14 13.64
C ASN A 190 -3.28 -11.89 12.31
N SER A 191 -2.61 -11.33 11.30
CA SER A 191 -2.52 -11.96 9.97
C SER A 191 -1.85 -13.32 10.08
N LYS A 192 -2.44 -14.35 9.47
CA LYS A 192 -1.91 -15.73 9.47
C LYS A 192 -0.99 -15.99 8.30
N ARG A 193 -1.13 -15.22 7.23
CA ARG A 193 -0.38 -15.44 6.00
C ARG A 193 -0.30 -14.16 5.16
N ARG A 194 0.88 -13.88 4.61
CA ARG A 194 1.06 -12.97 3.48
C ARG A 194 1.16 -13.79 2.21
N PHE A 195 0.32 -13.48 1.23
CA PHE A 195 0.42 -14.01 -0.13
C PHE A 195 1.00 -12.97 -1.06
N THR A 196 1.78 -13.41 -2.05
CA THR A 196 1.98 -12.62 -3.25
C THR A 196 0.77 -12.76 -4.16
N TYR A 197 0.56 -11.81 -5.09
CA TYR A 197 -0.48 -11.98 -6.12
C TYR A 197 -0.29 -13.29 -6.89
N ASP A 198 0.96 -13.72 -7.12
CA ASP A 198 1.28 -14.96 -7.82
C ASP A 198 0.92 -16.20 -6.99
N ASP A 199 1.18 -16.17 -5.68
CA ASP A 199 0.80 -17.27 -4.79
C ASP A 199 -0.72 -17.40 -4.71
N ALA A 200 -1.43 -16.28 -4.49
CA ALA A 200 -2.89 -16.27 -4.47
C ALA A 200 -3.49 -16.72 -5.82
N GLN A 201 -2.88 -16.33 -6.94
CA GLN A 201 -3.30 -16.78 -8.27
C GLN A 201 -3.19 -18.28 -8.43
N LYS A 202 -2.06 -18.89 -8.00
CA LYS A 202 -1.89 -20.35 -8.01
C LYS A 202 -2.98 -21.05 -7.19
N VAL A 203 -3.31 -20.51 -6.02
CA VAL A 203 -4.40 -21.06 -5.18
C VAL A 203 -5.74 -20.97 -5.91
N ILE A 204 -6.03 -19.85 -6.57
CA ILE A 204 -7.27 -19.67 -7.35
C ILE A 204 -7.37 -20.70 -8.48
N GLU A 205 -6.27 -20.95 -9.20
CA GLU A 205 -6.23 -21.85 -10.36
C GLU A 205 -6.29 -23.32 -9.98
N THR A 206 -5.58 -23.70 -8.90
CA THR A 206 -5.46 -25.09 -8.50
C THR A 206 -6.49 -25.54 -7.48
N GLY A 207 -7.07 -24.60 -6.73
CA GLY A 207 -7.93 -24.90 -5.58
C GLY A 207 -7.20 -25.52 -4.40
N ALA A 208 -5.86 -25.48 -4.38
CA ALA A 208 -5.02 -26.10 -3.37
C ALA A 208 -3.99 -25.12 -2.81
N GLY A 209 -3.58 -25.34 -1.56
CA GLY A 209 -2.61 -24.51 -0.85
C GLY A 209 -3.16 -23.97 0.48
N ASP A 210 -2.38 -23.10 1.11
CA ASP A 210 -2.78 -22.45 2.36
C ASP A 210 -4.04 -21.61 2.13
N LEU A 211 -4.99 -21.67 3.05
CA LEU A 211 -6.25 -20.90 3.01
C LEU A 211 -6.99 -21.02 1.66
N ALA A 212 -6.88 -22.19 1.01
CA ALA A 212 -7.45 -22.40 -0.33
C ALA A 212 -8.98 -22.25 -0.35
N ALA A 213 -9.67 -22.68 0.70
CA ALA A 213 -11.11 -22.55 0.81
C ALA A 213 -11.52 -21.07 0.91
N GLU A 214 -10.80 -20.28 1.68
CA GLU A 214 -11.01 -18.84 1.89
C GLU A 214 -10.77 -18.09 0.57
N ILE A 215 -9.59 -18.23 -0.03
CA ILE A 215 -9.20 -17.53 -1.26
C ILE A 215 -10.13 -17.88 -2.42
N THR A 216 -10.42 -19.16 -2.63
CA THR A 216 -11.31 -19.57 -3.74
C THR A 216 -12.74 -19.09 -3.54
N THR A 217 -13.22 -19.02 -2.29
CA THR A 217 -14.54 -18.48 -1.98
C THR A 217 -14.60 -16.98 -2.20
N LEU A 218 -13.61 -16.23 -1.69
CA LEU A 218 -13.51 -14.80 -1.92
C LEU A 218 -13.42 -14.49 -3.42
N ASN A 219 -12.62 -15.25 -4.19
CA ASN A 219 -12.53 -15.06 -5.63
C ASN A 219 -13.88 -15.25 -6.35
N LYS A 220 -14.66 -16.28 -6.00
CA LYS A 220 -16.00 -16.48 -6.57
C LYS A 220 -16.94 -15.32 -6.27
N ILE A 221 -16.84 -14.76 -5.06
CA ILE A 221 -17.62 -13.59 -4.66
C ILE A 221 -17.14 -12.36 -5.44
N ALA A 222 -15.83 -12.11 -5.54
CA ALA A 222 -15.26 -11.00 -6.29
C ALA A 222 -15.67 -11.00 -7.76
N VAL A 223 -15.62 -12.16 -8.43
CA VAL A 223 -16.12 -12.31 -9.81
C VAL A 223 -17.59 -11.91 -9.91
N THR A 224 -18.41 -12.30 -8.91
CA THR A 224 -19.84 -11.93 -8.89
C THR A 224 -20.05 -10.44 -8.67
N LEU A 225 -19.27 -9.81 -7.78
CA LEU A 225 -19.31 -8.37 -7.53
C LEU A 225 -18.90 -7.59 -8.79
N ARG A 226 -17.80 -7.98 -9.44
CA ARG A 226 -17.34 -7.39 -10.69
C ARG A 226 -18.39 -7.48 -11.79
N ALA A 227 -18.98 -8.65 -11.99
CA ALA A 227 -20.03 -8.84 -13.00
C ALA A 227 -21.24 -7.91 -12.76
N LYS A 228 -21.66 -7.72 -11.50
CA LYS A 228 -22.73 -6.78 -11.15
C LYS A 228 -22.32 -5.33 -11.40
N ARG A 229 -21.10 -4.95 -11.04
CA ARG A 229 -20.54 -3.60 -11.24
C ARG A 229 -20.48 -3.26 -12.74
N MET A 230 -19.97 -4.16 -13.55
CA MET A 230 -19.93 -3.98 -15.01
C MET A 230 -21.33 -3.84 -15.64
N LYS A 231 -22.29 -4.68 -15.18
CA LYS A 231 -23.69 -4.58 -15.64
C LYS A 231 -24.35 -3.26 -15.23
N SER A 232 -23.89 -2.62 -14.15
CA SER A 232 -24.39 -1.32 -13.68
C SER A 232 -23.74 -0.12 -14.38
N GLY A 233 -22.93 -0.34 -15.43
CA GLY A 233 -22.37 0.72 -16.28
C GLY A 233 -20.94 1.13 -15.92
N SER A 234 -20.22 0.38 -15.08
CA SER A 234 -18.80 0.60 -14.87
C SER A 234 -18.00 0.35 -16.13
N ILE A 235 -17.00 1.18 -16.38
CA ILE A 235 -16.10 1.07 -17.53
C ILE A 235 -14.76 0.54 -17.02
N GLU A 236 -14.23 -0.50 -17.65
CA GLU A 236 -12.89 -1.01 -17.39
C GLU A 236 -11.93 -0.40 -18.41
N PHE A 237 -11.04 0.46 -17.94
CA PHE A 237 -9.96 0.99 -18.77
C PHE A 237 -8.73 0.07 -18.61
N GLY A 238 -8.43 -0.67 -19.67
CA GLY A 238 -7.16 -1.41 -19.74
C GLY A 238 -6.00 -0.44 -19.92
N SER A 239 -5.22 -0.19 -18.87
CA SER A 239 -3.93 0.47 -19.02
C SER A 239 -2.83 -0.59 -19.11
N ASP A 240 -1.97 -0.45 -20.11
CA ASP A 240 -0.75 -1.26 -20.18
C ASP A 240 0.26 -0.72 -19.15
N GLU A 241 0.23 -1.28 -17.95
CA GLU A 241 1.28 -0.99 -16.97
C GLU A 241 2.54 -1.80 -17.31
N VAL A 242 3.68 -1.14 -17.20
CA VAL A 242 4.99 -1.77 -17.41
C VAL A 242 5.76 -1.83 -16.09
N LYS A 243 6.45 -2.94 -15.87
CA LYS A 243 7.42 -3.10 -14.79
C LYS A 243 8.83 -3.15 -15.40
N PHE A 244 9.72 -2.32 -14.87
CA PHE A 244 11.13 -2.38 -15.24
C PHE A 244 11.81 -3.51 -14.49
N VAL A 245 12.58 -4.32 -15.19
CA VAL A 245 13.45 -5.33 -14.60
C VAL A 245 14.78 -4.67 -14.31
N VAL A 246 15.11 -4.51 -13.05
CA VAL A 246 16.35 -3.86 -12.60
C VAL A 246 17.33 -4.93 -12.17
N GLY A 247 18.56 -4.86 -12.66
CA GLY A 247 19.66 -5.74 -12.28
C GLY A 247 20.23 -5.41 -10.91
N SER A 248 21.10 -6.25 -10.39
CA SER A 248 21.74 -6.11 -9.07
C SER A 248 22.63 -4.86 -8.95
N GLY A 249 23.10 -4.31 -10.08
CA GLY A 249 23.84 -3.04 -10.16
C GLY A 249 22.98 -1.83 -10.41
N GLY A 250 21.63 -1.98 -10.41
CA GLY A 250 20.70 -0.88 -10.69
C GLY A 250 20.44 -0.62 -12.19
N GLU A 251 21.05 -1.39 -13.09
CA GLU A 251 20.82 -1.28 -14.54
C GLU A 251 19.45 -1.81 -14.96
N ILE A 252 18.81 -1.15 -15.92
CA ILE A 252 17.55 -1.62 -16.51
C ILE A 252 17.85 -2.76 -17.49
N LEU A 253 17.50 -4.00 -17.12
CA LEU A 253 17.67 -5.19 -17.94
C LEU A 253 16.58 -5.38 -18.96
N GLY A 254 15.39 -4.78 -18.75
CA GLY A 254 14.26 -4.91 -19.67
C GLY A 254 13.00 -4.30 -19.11
N VAL A 255 11.95 -4.41 -19.93
CA VAL A 255 10.59 -3.95 -19.60
C VAL A 255 9.65 -5.13 -19.73
N GLN A 256 8.86 -5.40 -18.72
CA GLN A 256 7.81 -6.42 -18.73
C GLN A 256 6.45 -5.78 -18.61
N ARG A 257 5.46 -6.30 -19.34
CA ARG A 257 4.07 -5.90 -19.17
C ARG A 257 3.55 -6.52 -17.88
N LYS A 258 2.96 -5.70 -17.02
CA LYS A 258 2.28 -6.17 -15.80
C LYS A 258 0.91 -6.72 -16.18
N GLU A 259 0.72 -8.01 -16.03
CA GLU A 259 -0.58 -8.64 -16.25
C GLU A 259 -1.41 -8.55 -14.97
N LEU A 260 -2.63 -7.99 -15.08
CA LEU A 260 -3.61 -8.00 -13.99
C LEU A 260 -4.28 -9.39 -13.91
N LYS A 261 -3.96 -10.12 -12.86
CA LYS A 261 -4.47 -11.47 -12.58
C LYS A 261 -5.81 -11.42 -11.83
N GLU A 262 -6.49 -12.56 -11.71
CA GLU A 262 -7.72 -12.64 -10.91
C GLU A 262 -7.45 -12.35 -9.43
N SER A 263 -6.28 -12.66 -8.91
CA SER A 263 -5.86 -12.30 -7.55
C SER A 263 -5.80 -10.78 -7.32
N ASN A 264 -5.36 -9.99 -8.31
CA ASN A 264 -5.40 -8.52 -8.23
C ASN A 264 -6.85 -8.02 -8.20
N LYS A 265 -7.69 -8.56 -9.09
CA LYS A 265 -9.10 -8.19 -9.18
C LYS A 265 -9.90 -8.60 -7.94
N LEU A 266 -9.49 -9.69 -7.26
CA LEU A 266 -10.07 -10.10 -5.99
C LEU A 266 -9.91 -8.99 -4.95
N VAL A 267 -8.68 -8.53 -4.72
CA VAL A 267 -8.39 -7.45 -3.74
C VAL A 267 -9.14 -6.18 -4.15
N GLU A 268 -9.04 -5.77 -5.42
CA GLU A 268 -9.72 -4.59 -5.96
C GLU A 268 -11.22 -4.57 -5.65
N GLU A 269 -11.94 -5.67 -5.89
CA GLU A 269 -13.39 -5.71 -5.68
C GLU A 269 -13.77 -5.58 -4.20
N PHE A 270 -12.97 -6.11 -3.27
CA PHE A 270 -13.23 -5.93 -1.84
C PHE A 270 -12.87 -4.52 -1.36
N MET A 271 -11.81 -3.91 -1.89
CA MET A 271 -11.50 -2.49 -1.63
C MET A 271 -12.61 -1.58 -2.14
N LEU A 272 -13.10 -1.80 -3.37
CA LEU A 272 -14.24 -1.06 -3.93
C LEU A 272 -15.52 -1.26 -3.10
N LEU A 273 -15.76 -2.48 -2.60
CA LEU A 273 -16.89 -2.76 -1.72
C LEU A 273 -16.79 -1.98 -0.41
N ALA A 274 -15.62 -1.99 0.23
CA ALA A 274 -15.38 -1.25 1.47
C ALA A 274 -15.56 0.24 1.26
N ASN A 275 -14.94 0.81 0.21
CA ASN A 275 -15.06 2.23 -0.11
C ASN A 275 -16.52 2.66 -0.32
N ARG A 276 -17.31 1.84 -1.02
CA ARG A 276 -18.73 2.12 -1.21
C ARG A 276 -19.52 2.11 0.09
N ILE A 277 -19.29 1.10 0.95
CA ILE A 277 -19.98 0.98 2.24
C ILE A 277 -19.65 2.15 3.17
N VAL A 278 -18.39 2.60 3.15
CA VAL A 278 -17.97 3.75 3.99
C VAL A 278 -18.53 5.07 3.46
N ALA A 279 -18.77 5.16 2.15
CA ALA A 279 -19.32 6.37 1.52
C ALA A 279 -20.86 6.49 1.65
N GLU A 280 -21.59 5.40 1.88
CA GLU A 280 -23.04 5.38 2.11
C GLU A 280 -23.39 5.81 3.55
#